data_c7ebb6130c37863a2c194d13eae75534
#
_entry.id   c7ebb6130c37863a2c194d13eae75534
#
_cell.length_a   1.000
_cell.length_b   1.000
_cell.length_c   1.000
_cell.angle_alpha   90.00
_cell.angle_beta   90.00
_cell.angle_gamma   90.00
#
_symmetry.space_group_name_H-M   'P 1'
#
loop_
_entity.id
_entity.type
_entity.pdbx_description
1 polymer ?
#
loop_
_entity_poly.entity_id
_entity_poly.type
_entity_poly.pdbx_seq_one_letter_code
_entity_poly.pdbx_strand_id
1 'polypeptide(L)'
;MTQKVNVVGAGLAGSEAAYQLAQRGIKVNLIEMRPVKQTPAHHTDKFAELVCSNSLRGNALTNAVGVLKEEMRHLDSLIITSADKARVPAGGALAVDRHDFAGYITDTLRNHPNITVLNEEVNHCLLYTSLMARGR
;
A
#
# COMPACT_ATOMS: atom_id res chain seq x y z
N MET A 1 12.34 -19.35 16.64
CA MET A 1 12.26 -17.89 16.50
C MET A 1 11.34 -17.56 15.34
N THR A 2 10.32 -16.78 15.57
CA THR A 2 9.44 -16.32 14.48
C THR A 2 10.17 -15.23 13.70
N GLN A 3 10.61 -15.53 12.51
CA GLN A 3 11.27 -14.58 11.64
C GLN A 3 10.25 -13.50 11.23
N LYS A 4 10.57 -12.24 11.44
CA LYS A 4 9.77 -11.11 10.98
C LYS A 4 10.31 -10.61 9.65
N VAL A 5 9.40 -10.23 8.74
CA VAL A 5 9.75 -9.57 7.48
C VAL A 5 9.67 -8.06 7.68
N ASN A 6 10.71 -7.34 7.30
CA ASN A 6 10.69 -5.88 7.29
C ASN A 6 10.24 -5.38 5.92
N VAL A 7 9.19 -4.57 5.93
CA VAL A 7 8.69 -3.85 4.74
C VAL A 7 8.94 -2.37 4.98
N VAL A 8 9.74 -1.75 4.14
CA VAL A 8 10.12 -0.34 4.26
C VAL A 8 9.28 0.52 3.33
N GLY A 9 8.57 1.46 3.91
CA GLY A 9 7.63 2.36 3.24
C GLY A 9 6.21 1.83 3.20
N ALA A 10 5.26 2.60 3.73
CA ALA A 10 3.83 2.31 3.70
C ALA A 10 3.10 3.05 2.56
N GLY A 11 3.72 3.11 1.39
CA GLY A 11 3.06 3.53 0.14
C GLY A 11 2.16 2.42 -0.41
N LEU A 12 1.70 2.55 -1.65
CA LEU A 12 0.82 1.55 -2.28
C LEU A 12 1.45 0.16 -2.28
N ALA A 13 2.69 0.04 -2.74
CA ALA A 13 3.39 -1.24 -2.85
C ALA A 13 3.70 -1.87 -1.49
N GLY A 14 4.24 -1.08 -0.55
CA GLY A 14 4.58 -1.59 0.79
C GLY A 14 3.36 -1.96 1.61
N SER A 15 2.28 -1.21 1.49
CA SER A 15 0.99 -1.55 2.14
C SER A 15 0.43 -2.87 1.63
N GLU A 16 0.43 -3.09 0.32
CA GLU A 16 0.00 -4.36 -0.27
C GLU A 16 0.90 -5.51 0.16
N ALA A 17 2.22 -5.35 0.08
CA ALA A 17 3.18 -6.39 0.47
C ALA A 17 3.03 -6.79 1.95
N ALA A 18 2.92 -5.81 2.84
CA ALA A 18 2.71 -6.07 4.27
C ALA A 18 1.41 -6.83 4.53
N TYR A 19 0.32 -6.44 3.87
CA TYR A 19 -0.97 -7.11 3.98
C TYR A 19 -0.90 -8.55 3.49
N GLN A 20 -0.36 -8.78 2.31
CA GLN A 20 -0.28 -10.13 1.71
C GLN A 20 0.58 -11.09 2.55
N LEU A 21 1.68 -10.61 3.12
CA LEU A 21 2.50 -11.39 4.05
C LEU A 21 1.74 -11.71 5.33
N ALA A 22 1.10 -10.71 5.91
CA ALA A 22 0.38 -10.85 7.16
C ALA A 22 -0.83 -11.79 7.06
N GLN A 23 -1.56 -11.77 5.94
CA GLN A 23 -2.66 -12.68 5.66
C GLN A 23 -2.21 -14.14 5.54
N ARG A 24 -0.94 -14.36 5.20
CA ARG A 24 -0.32 -15.71 5.16
C ARG A 24 0.31 -16.12 6.48
N GLY A 25 0.01 -15.40 7.58
CA GLY A 25 0.51 -15.72 8.92
C GLY A 25 1.95 -15.28 9.19
N ILE A 26 2.56 -14.52 8.27
CA ILE A 26 3.93 -14.01 8.44
C ILE A 26 3.90 -12.73 9.28
N LYS A 27 4.75 -12.67 10.29
CA LYS A 27 4.91 -11.44 11.09
C LYS A 27 5.68 -10.39 10.30
N VAL A 28 5.15 -9.16 10.27
CA VAL A 28 5.69 -8.05 9.49
C VAL A 28 5.99 -6.86 10.39
N ASN A 29 7.15 -6.25 10.19
CA ASN A 29 7.42 -4.89 10.62
C ASN A 29 7.22 -3.98 9.40
N LEU A 30 6.18 -3.14 9.44
CA LEU A 30 5.94 -2.12 8.44
C LEU A 30 6.57 -0.81 8.92
N ILE A 31 7.63 -0.37 8.24
CA ILE A 31 8.44 0.77 8.65
C ILE A 31 8.07 1.96 7.77
N GLU A 32 7.48 2.99 8.35
CA GLU A 32 7.06 4.22 7.66
C GLU A 32 7.66 5.44 8.36
N MET A 33 8.31 6.30 7.60
CA MET A 33 8.98 7.46 8.19
C MET A 33 8.03 8.55 8.69
N ARG A 34 6.81 8.63 8.16
CA ARG A 34 5.81 9.59 8.62
C ARG A 34 5.11 9.08 9.89
N PRO A 35 4.78 9.93 10.84
CA PRO A 35 4.90 11.40 10.83
C PRO A 35 6.27 11.93 11.26
N VAL A 36 7.25 11.08 11.62
CA VAL A 36 8.56 11.52 12.14
C VAL A 36 9.30 12.37 11.11
N LYS A 37 9.26 11.95 9.84
CA LYS A 37 9.81 12.70 8.72
C LYS A 37 8.78 12.80 7.60
N GLN A 38 8.55 14.02 7.13
CA GLN A 38 7.65 14.30 6.03
C GLN A 38 8.40 14.47 4.71
N THR A 39 7.68 14.31 3.59
CA THR A 39 8.17 14.68 2.26
C THR A 39 7.35 15.84 1.72
N PRO A 40 7.86 16.63 0.75
CA PRO A 40 7.09 17.72 0.15
C PRO A 40 5.79 17.28 -0.54
N ALA A 41 5.70 16.01 -0.94
CA ALA A 41 4.56 15.47 -1.68
C ALA A 41 3.41 14.98 -0.79
N HIS A 42 3.71 14.63 0.45
CA HIS A 42 2.71 14.07 1.38
C HIS A 42 2.11 15.15 2.27
N HIS A 43 0.84 15.02 2.58
CA HIS A 43 0.08 15.96 3.42
C HIS A 43 -0.47 15.33 4.69
N THR A 44 -0.48 13.99 4.76
CA THR A 44 -0.98 13.24 5.92
C THR A 44 0.04 12.17 6.36
N ASP A 45 -0.22 11.53 7.48
CA ASP A 45 0.52 10.37 7.98
C ASP A 45 -0.15 9.04 7.60
N LYS A 46 -1.21 9.09 6.77
CA LYS A 46 -1.91 7.90 6.32
C LYS A 46 -1.08 7.09 5.32
N PHE A 47 -1.27 5.78 5.37
CA PHE A 47 -0.63 4.86 4.42
C PHE A 47 -1.27 4.95 3.03
N ALA A 48 -0.51 4.60 2.01
CA ALA A 48 -0.94 4.63 0.62
C ALA A 48 -1.55 5.97 0.17
N GLU A 49 -1.07 7.09 0.70
CA GLU A 49 -1.54 8.41 0.30
C GLU A 49 -1.30 8.67 -1.18
N LEU A 50 -2.37 9.03 -1.91
CA LEU A 50 -2.30 9.37 -3.33
C LEU A 50 -1.88 10.84 -3.49
N VAL A 51 -0.62 11.07 -3.83
CA VAL A 51 -0.02 12.41 -3.87
C VAL A 51 -0.19 13.13 -5.22
N CYS A 52 -0.52 12.41 -6.29
CA CYS A 52 -0.60 12.97 -7.64
C CYS A 52 -2.05 13.03 -8.14
N SER A 53 -2.66 11.86 -8.33
CA SER A 53 -4.02 11.72 -8.85
C SER A 53 -4.84 10.79 -7.95
N ASN A 54 -6.15 11.02 -7.89
CA ASN A 54 -7.08 10.11 -7.22
C ASN A 54 -7.64 9.03 -8.18
N SER A 55 -7.14 8.96 -9.40
CA SER A 55 -7.55 7.96 -10.39
C SER A 55 -6.53 6.83 -10.49
N LEU A 56 -7.01 5.61 -10.38
CA LEU A 56 -6.26 4.37 -10.62
C LEU A 56 -6.44 3.87 -12.06
N ARG A 57 -6.73 4.79 -13.00
CA ARG A 57 -6.94 4.52 -14.42
C ARG A 57 -8.20 3.72 -14.73
N GLY A 58 -8.30 3.21 -15.95
CA GLY A 58 -9.45 2.46 -16.43
C GLY A 58 -9.77 1.21 -15.61
N ASN A 59 -11.05 0.91 -15.49
CA ASN A 59 -11.57 -0.24 -14.73
C ASN A 59 -12.31 -1.25 -15.61
N ALA A 60 -12.44 -0.97 -16.89
CA ALA A 60 -13.16 -1.85 -17.83
C ALA A 60 -12.30 -3.06 -18.22
N LEU A 61 -12.93 -4.24 -18.28
CA LEU A 61 -12.28 -5.49 -18.70
C LEU A 61 -11.86 -5.52 -20.18
N THR A 62 -12.26 -4.50 -20.93
CA THR A 62 -11.88 -4.32 -22.34
C THR A 62 -10.48 -3.74 -22.53
N ASN A 63 -9.79 -3.41 -21.44
CA ASN A 63 -8.41 -2.91 -21.49
C ASN A 63 -7.52 -3.60 -20.45
N ALA A 64 -6.22 -3.62 -20.73
CA ALA A 64 -5.24 -4.36 -19.91
C ALA A 64 -5.20 -3.91 -18.45
N VAL A 65 -5.32 -2.60 -18.17
CA VAL A 65 -5.28 -2.10 -16.78
C VAL A 65 -6.53 -2.46 -15.99
N GLY A 66 -7.66 -2.63 -16.67
CA GLY A 66 -8.89 -3.15 -16.04
C GLY A 66 -8.79 -4.64 -15.74
N VAL A 67 -8.26 -5.43 -16.68
CA VAL A 67 -8.01 -6.86 -16.48
C VAL A 67 -7.05 -7.09 -15.31
N LEU A 68 -5.94 -6.34 -15.24
CA LEU A 68 -5.00 -6.43 -14.12
C LEU A 68 -5.68 -6.16 -12.77
N LYS A 69 -6.57 -5.17 -12.69
CA LYS A 69 -7.32 -4.90 -11.45
C LYS A 69 -8.24 -6.06 -11.07
N GLU A 70 -8.84 -6.70 -12.05
CA GLU A 70 -9.68 -7.88 -11.78
C GLU A 70 -8.86 -9.06 -11.27
N GLU A 71 -7.70 -9.29 -11.84
CA GLU A 71 -6.76 -10.29 -11.32
C GLU A 71 -6.34 -9.97 -9.88
N MET A 72 -6.07 -8.71 -9.57
CA MET A 72 -5.77 -8.28 -8.20
C MET A 72 -6.96 -8.48 -7.24
N ARG A 73 -8.21 -8.32 -7.70
CA ARG A 73 -9.41 -8.66 -6.90
C ARG A 73 -9.44 -10.13 -6.54
N HIS A 74 -9.16 -11.01 -7.50
CA HIS A 74 -9.07 -12.46 -7.26
C HIS A 74 -7.92 -12.86 -6.31
N LEU A 75 -6.91 -12.01 -6.17
CA LEU A 75 -5.81 -12.20 -5.23
C LEU A 75 -6.06 -11.52 -3.86
N ASP A 76 -7.27 -11.04 -3.60
CA ASP A 76 -7.64 -10.33 -2.37
C ASP A 76 -6.75 -9.12 -2.08
N SER A 77 -6.41 -8.33 -3.11
CA SER A 77 -5.60 -7.12 -2.96
C SER A 77 -6.24 -6.12 -2.00
N LEU A 78 -5.49 -5.68 -1.00
CA LEU A 78 -5.91 -4.62 -0.09
C LEU A 78 -6.14 -3.30 -0.84
N ILE A 79 -5.25 -2.96 -1.76
CA ILE A 79 -5.30 -1.70 -2.52
C ILE A 79 -6.57 -1.63 -3.36
N ILE A 80 -6.88 -2.68 -4.13
CA ILE A 80 -8.05 -2.69 -5.00
C ILE A 80 -9.34 -2.79 -4.18
N THR A 81 -9.38 -3.58 -3.13
CA THR A 81 -10.54 -3.66 -2.23
C THR A 81 -10.83 -2.29 -1.58
N SER A 82 -9.80 -1.59 -1.13
CA SER A 82 -9.96 -0.25 -0.57
C SER A 82 -10.41 0.77 -1.62
N ALA A 83 -9.91 0.66 -2.86
CA ALA A 83 -10.32 1.50 -3.97
C ALA A 83 -11.78 1.29 -4.34
N ASP A 84 -12.24 0.05 -4.38
CA ASP A 84 -13.65 -0.26 -4.66
C ASP A 84 -14.58 0.29 -3.57
N LYS A 85 -14.17 0.25 -2.30
CA LYS A 85 -14.91 0.83 -1.18
C LYS A 85 -14.96 2.36 -1.20
N ALA A 86 -13.88 3.01 -1.59
CA ALA A 86 -13.75 4.46 -1.63
C ALA A 86 -14.09 5.06 -3.01
N ARG A 87 -14.69 4.29 -3.90
CA ARG A 87 -14.95 4.69 -5.28
C ARG A 87 -15.87 5.90 -5.36
N VAL A 88 -15.51 6.84 -6.26
CA VAL A 88 -16.32 7.98 -6.64
C VAL A 88 -16.68 7.91 -8.13
N PRO A 89 -17.79 8.53 -8.59
CA PRO A 89 -18.16 8.54 -10.00
C PRO A 89 -17.09 9.20 -10.87
N ALA A 90 -16.60 8.47 -11.88
CA ALA A 90 -15.56 8.95 -12.80
C ALA A 90 -15.63 8.25 -14.17
N GLY A 91 -16.83 7.97 -14.66
CA GLY A 91 -17.01 7.25 -15.92
C GLY A 91 -16.37 5.86 -15.90
N GLY A 92 -15.51 5.55 -16.87
CA GLY A 92 -14.83 4.27 -16.99
C GLY A 92 -13.57 4.12 -16.13
N ALA A 93 -13.20 5.13 -15.35
CA ALA A 93 -12.03 5.09 -14.47
C ALA A 93 -12.40 4.60 -13.06
N LEU A 94 -11.43 4.00 -12.38
CA LEU A 94 -11.50 3.75 -10.95
C LEU A 94 -10.90 4.96 -10.23
N ALA A 95 -11.75 5.93 -9.89
CA ALA A 95 -11.36 7.07 -9.06
C ALA A 95 -11.88 6.90 -7.64
N VAL A 96 -11.14 7.44 -6.68
CA VAL A 96 -11.43 7.24 -5.26
C VAL A 96 -11.46 8.57 -4.49
N ASP A 97 -12.20 8.61 -3.40
CA ASP A 97 -11.94 9.58 -2.35
C ASP A 97 -10.61 9.27 -1.69
N ARG A 98 -9.68 10.23 -1.72
CA ARG A 98 -8.30 10.01 -1.22
C ARG A 98 -8.25 9.75 0.27
N HIS A 99 -9.10 10.43 1.03
CA HIS A 99 -9.13 10.33 2.47
C HIS A 99 -9.66 8.97 2.92
N ASP A 100 -10.77 8.53 2.34
CA ASP A 100 -11.39 7.25 2.64
C ASP A 100 -10.49 6.08 2.18
N PHE A 101 -9.93 6.18 0.99
CA PHE A 101 -9.00 5.18 0.45
C PHE A 101 -7.80 4.95 1.38
N ALA A 102 -7.09 6.02 1.72
CA ALA A 102 -5.94 5.93 2.63
C ALA A 102 -6.37 5.53 4.05
N GLY A 103 -7.53 5.96 4.50
CA GLY A 103 -8.12 5.59 5.79
C GLY A 103 -8.34 4.08 5.92
N TYR A 104 -9.01 3.45 4.95
CA TYR A 104 -9.23 2.01 4.94
C TYR A 104 -7.94 1.21 5.00
N ILE A 105 -6.94 1.60 4.21
CA ILE A 105 -5.65 0.92 4.18
C ILE A 105 -4.92 1.08 5.52
N THR A 106 -4.86 2.29 6.04
CA THR A 106 -4.21 2.61 7.32
C THR A 106 -4.82 1.81 8.47
N ASP A 107 -6.15 1.83 8.58
CA ASP A 107 -6.87 1.14 9.65
C ASP A 107 -6.68 -0.37 9.55
N THR A 108 -6.76 -0.94 8.35
CA THR A 108 -6.56 -2.37 8.12
C THR A 108 -5.16 -2.81 8.57
N LEU A 109 -4.12 -2.08 8.18
CA LEU A 109 -2.74 -2.45 8.48
C LEU A 109 -2.38 -2.23 9.96
N ARG A 110 -2.84 -1.11 10.55
CA ARG A 110 -2.58 -0.82 11.98
C ARG A 110 -3.27 -1.79 12.93
N ASN A 111 -4.43 -2.30 12.55
CA ASN A 111 -5.20 -3.23 13.39
C ASN A 111 -4.91 -4.70 13.08
N HIS A 112 -4.03 -5.01 12.13
CA HIS A 112 -3.73 -6.38 11.76
C HIS A 112 -2.80 -7.04 12.81
N PRO A 113 -3.16 -8.23 13.37
CA PRO A 113 -2.41 -8.87 14.47
C PRO A 113 -0.99 -9.31 14.09
N ASN A 114 -0.70 -9.46 12.79
CA ASN A 114 0.60 -9.85 12.28
C ASN A 114 1.46 -8.67 11.81
N ILE A 115 0.98 -7.42 11.92
CA ILE A 115 1.71 -6.23 11.48
C ILE A 115 2.07 -5.38 12.69
N THR A 116 3.34 -5.07 12.83
CA THR A 116 3.86 -4.06 13.75
C THR A 116 4.28 -2.84 12.94
N VAL A 117 3.66 -1.69 13.20
CA VAL A 117 4.03 -0.44 12.54
C VAL A 117 5.14 0.25 13.33
N LEU A 118 6.22 0.61 12.65
CA LEU A 118 7.34 1.37 13.20
C LEU A 118 7.44 2.71 12.45
N ASN A 119 7.39 3.81 13.20
CA ASN A 119 7.49 5.15 12.61
C ASN A 119 8.93 5.64 12.75
N GLU A 120 9.75 5.32 11.77
CA GLU A 120 11.16 5.70 11.71
C GLU A 120 11.66 5.82 10.27
N GLU A 121 12.68 6.64 10.05
CA GLU A 121 13.38 6.71 8.78
C GLU A 121 14.45 5.63 8.70
N VAL A 122 14.46 4.87 7.61
CA VAL A 122 15.51 3.89 7.31
C VAL A 122 16.59 4.55 6.47
N ASN A 123 17.76 4.80 7.08
CA ASN A 123 18.88 5.51 6.46
C ASN A 123 19.94 4.61 5.85
N HIS A 124 19.86 3.29 6.09
CA HIS A 124 20.87 2.35 5.59
C HIS A 124 20.19 1.17 4.93
N CYS A 125 20.88 0.52 4.01
CA CYS A 125 20.46 -0.77 3.49
C CYS A 125 20.56 -1.80 4.62
N LEU A 126 19.42 -2.22 5.15
CA LEU A 126 19.33 -3.17 6.26
C LEU A 126 19.64 -4.62 5.82
N LEU A 127 19.66 -4.89 4.52
CA LEU A 127 19.81 -6.24 3.99
C LEU A 127 20.83 -6.28 2.87
N TYR A 128 21.89 -7.01 3.11
CA TYR A 128 22.89 -7.37 2.10
C TYR A 128 22.27 -8.11 0.89
N THR A 129 21.09 -8.70 1.08
CA THR A 129 20.39 -9.52 0.09
C THR A 129 19.06 -8.93 -0.40
N SER A 130 18.74 -7.67 -0.07
CA SER A 130 17.57 -7.07 -0.67
C SER A 130 17.78 -6.96 -2.18
N LEU A 131 16.86 -7.57 -2.95
CA LEU A 131 16.72 -7.31 -4.37
C LEU A 131 16.26 -5.85 -4.54
N MET A 132 17.18 -4.94 -4.26
CA MET A 132 17.02 -3.59 -4.73
C MET A 132 17.03 -3.69 -6.24
N ALA A 133 15.90 -3.42 -6.89
CA ALA A 133 15.93 -3.04 -8.28
C ALA A 133 16.88 -1.83 -8.35
N ARG A 134 18.15 -2.08 -8.66
CA ARG A 134 19.10 -1.03 -8.98
C ARG A 134 18.56 -0.41 -10.27
N GLY A 135 17.79 0.66 -10.12
CA GLY A 135 17.55 1.58 -11.21
C GLY A 135 18.93 2.04 -11.69
N ARG A 136 19.28 1.66 -12.89
CA ARG A 136 20.37 2.27 -13.62
C ARG A 136 19.93 3.62 -14.14
#